data_86fb8147ec6e7cd5dfff6cc9ca41639c
#
_entry.id   86fb8147ec6e7cd5dfff6cc9ca41639c
#
_cell.length_a   1.000
_cell.length_b   1.000
_cell.length_c   1.000
_cell.angle_alpha   90.00
_cell.angle_beta   90.00
_cell.angle_gamma   90.00
#
_symmetry.space_group_name_H-M   'P 1'
#
loop_
_entity.id
_entity.type
_entity.pdbx_description
1 polymer ?
#
loop_
_entity_poly.entity_id
_entity_poly.type
_entity_poly.pdbx_seq_one_letter_code
_entity_poly.pdbx_strand_id
1 'polypeptide(L)'
;LKPVTRPDGTKREFYQRANTAQIMAAGLSLFSGMVAMMNAGISDEDEDGVLFYDKIPDYVKERNLIIMNPRDGKTYYKIPLPYGFNIFSNIGTVAADVSRGGMDVDKGIYFLGNGLVNAFSPINFGQSESLGRSIAKGGIPTVAKPLFDAWGFNETYFGGPVAAEQLPFGTKRPESSMSFRSPEAVKSFFEWLNAATGGSDRVSGSMDINPDRMWYVFEYFVGGAGNFVTRTGKTIASVKGKFKDSDYDIAVNDIPFARIMYGEQSKYYDHGKYRDNETEVKQLFLELKDTRDFKNPRYNGIIELNNLIKHSEKQLKVLREKRRKARDIKDWVKRSIE
;
A
#
# COMPACT_ATOMS: atom_id res chain seq x y z
N LEU A 1 18.66 37.14 -3.35
CA LEU A 1 18.65 37.48 -1.91
C LEU A 1 19.60 38.67 -1.69
N LYS A 2 19.07 39.85 -1.33
CA LYS A 2 19.88 41.02 -0.98
C LYS A 2 20.57 40.77 0.37
N PRO A 3 21.87 41.09 0.51
CA PRO A 3 22.56 40.87 1.76
C PRO A 3 22.02 41.79 2.84
N VAL A 4 21.55 41.20 3.95
CA VAL A 4 21.18 41.96 5.16
C VAL A 4 22.48 42.37 5.87
N THR A 5 22.72 43.67 5.95
CA THR A 5 23.94 44.23 6.51
C THR A 5 23.87 44.25 8.03
N ARG A 6 24.55 43.30 8.68
CA ARG A 6 24.92 43.46 10.10
C ARG A 6 26.33 44.03 10.21
N PRO A 7 26.63 44.85 11.24
CA PRO A 7 27.94 45.50 11.37
C PRO A 7 29.08 44.58 11.75
N ASP A 8 28.81 43.33 12.08
CA ASP A 8 29.74 42.38 12.72
C ASP A 8 30.27 41.24 11.81
N GLY A 9 30.15 41.35 10.51
CA GLY A 9 30.72 40.35 9.59
C GLY A 9 29.92 39.06 9.42
N THR A 10 28.81 38.84 10.19
CA THR A 10 28.00 37.60 10.14
C THR A 10 27.26 37.36 8.84
N LYS A 11 27.25 38.31 7.91
CA LYS A 11 26.72 38.22 6.56
C LYS A 11 27.33 37.14 5.70
N ARG A 12 28.66 37.04 5.78
CA ARG A 12 29.38 36.09 4.92
C ARG A 12 29.04 34.65 5.27
N GLU A 13 28.89 34.36 6.55
CA GLU A 13 28.49 33.01 7.01
C GLU A 13 27.06 32.65 6.62
N PHE A 14 26.11 33.59 6.73
CA PHE A 14 24.73 33.33 6.31
C PHE A 14 24.63 33.10 4.81
N TYR A 15 25.33 33.89 4.01
CA TYR A 15 25.39 33.73 2.57
C TYR A 15 26.05 32.39 2.14
N GLN A 16 27.13 32.02 2.80
CA GLN A 16 27.79 30.75 2.54
C GLN A 16 26.90 29.57 2.93
N ARG A 17 26.22 29.62 4.07
CA ARG A 17 25.28 28.56 4.51
C ARG A 17 24.07 28.45 3.58
N ALA A 18 23.51 29.58 3.15
CA ALA A 18 22.37 29.56 2.20
C ALA A 18 22.79 28.99 0.84
N ASN A 19 23.94 29.39 0.31
CA ASN A 19 24.47 28.85 -0.94
C ASN A 19 24.78 27.34 -0.81
N THR A 20 25.36 26.90 0.29
CA THR A 20 25.64 25.49 0.53
C THR A 20 24.35 24.67 0.58
N ALA A 21 23.32 25.17 1.27
CA ALA A 21 22.01 24.49 1.32
C ALA A 21 21.36 24.39 -0.08
N GLN A 22 21.43 25.44 -0.89
CA GLN A 22 20.93 25.42 -2.26
C GLN A 22 21.72 24.45 -3.15
N ILE A 23 23.02 24.40 -3.05
CA ILE A 23 23.88 23.47 -3.78
C ILE A 23 23.57 22.03 -3.35
N MET A 24 23.42 21.78 -2.06
CA MET A 24 23.06 20.45 -1.55
C MET A 24 21.67 20.01 -2.03
N ALA A 25 20.68 20.92 -1.98
CA ALA A 25 19.33 20.64 -2.46
C ALA A 25 19.31 20.32 -3.96
N ALA A 26 19.95 21.15 -4.77
CA ALA A 26 20.08 20.94 -6.21
C ALA A 26 20.88 19.67 -6.53
N GLY A 27 21.98 19.44 -5.81
CA GLY A 27 22.81 18.25 -5.96
C GLY A 27 22.03 16.96 -5.64
N LEU A 28 21.25 16.96 -4.55
CA LEU A 28 20.40 15.82 -4.19
C LEU A 28 19.31 15.58 -5.24
N SER A 29 18.66 16.64 -5.74
CA SER A 29 17.67 16.52 -6.80
C SER A 29 18.26 15.94 -8.09
N LEU A 30 19.38 16.46 -8.54
CA LEU A 30 20.07 15.95 -9.74
C LEU A 30 20.52 14.49 -9.56
N PHE A 31 21.13 14.19 -8.42
CA PHE A 31 21.56 12.83 -8.08
C PHE A 31 20.39 11.84 -8.09
N SER A 32 19.28 12.19 -7.43
CA SER A 32 18.09 11.34 -7.37
C SER A 32 17.45 11.16 -8.75
N GLY A 33 17.45 12.19 -9.59
CA GLY A 33 17.00 12.10 -10.97
C GLY A 33 17.86 11.15 -11.80
N MET A 34 19.19 11.23 -11.67
CA MET A 34 20.10 10.29 -12.33
C MET A 34 19.88 8.85 -11.85
N VAL A 35 19.69 8.65 -10.54
CA VAL A 35 19.38 7.33 -9.98
C VAL A 35 18.05 6.80 -10.51
N ALA A 36 17.03 7.64 -10.63
CA ALA A 36 15.73 7.26 -11.20
C ALA A 36 15.86 6.81 -12.67
N MET A 37 16.61 7.54 -13.47
CA MET A 37 16.91 7.16 -14.87
C MET A 37 17.70 5.84 -14.94
N MET A 38 18.69 5.67 -14.07
CA MET A 38 19.45 4.42 -13.99
C MET A 38 18.55 3.24 -13.59
N ASN A 39 17.68 3.43 -12.62
CA ASN A 39 16.73 2.42 -12.19
C ASN A 39 15.80 1.97 -13.32
N ALA A 40 15.30 2.92 -14.11
CA ALA A 40 14.48 2.61 -15.29
C ALA A 40 15.26 1.78 -16.33
N GLY A 41 16.55 2.05 -16.50
CA GLY A 41 17.41 1.29 -17.41
C GLY A 41 17.84 -0.08 -16.91
N ILE A 42 17.82 -0.30 -15.58
CA ILE A 42 18.15 -1.60 -14.95
C ILE A 42 16.89 -2.46 -14.78
N SER A 43 15.72 -1.82 -14.62
CA SER A 43 14.48 -2.51 -14.36
C SER A 43 14.06 -3.38 -15.53
N ASP A 44 13.68 -4.63 -15.24
CA ASP A 44 12.98 -5.46 -16.21
C ASP A 44 11.54 -4.95 -16.40
N GLU A 45 10.94 -5.33 -17.52
CA GLU A 45 9.53 -5.16 -17.81
C GLU A 45 8.74 -6.41 -17.37
N ASP A 46 7.49 -6.21 -17.00
CA ASP A 46 6.59 -7.35 -16.79
C ASP A 46 5.90 -7.76 -18.11
N GLU A 47 4.98 -8.72 -17.99
CA GLU A 47 4.20 -9.25 -19.14
C GLU A 47 3.38 -8.16 -19.86
N ASP A 48 3.06 -7.04 -19.20
CA ASP A 48 2.32 -5.90 -19.75
C ASP A 48 3.24 -4.79 -20.30
N GLY A 49 4.55 -4.98 -20.28
CA GLY A 49 5.54 -3.98 -20.72
C GLY A 49 5.72 -2.82 -19.73
N VAL A 50 5.32 -2.99 -18.48
CA VAL A 50 5.48 -1.99 -17.42
C VAL A 50 6.74 -2.31 -16.62
N LEU A 51 7.62 -1.32 -16.44
CA LEU A 51 8.85 -1.48 -15.67
C LEU A 51 8.52 -1.82 -14.19
N PHE A 52 9.22 -2.79 -13.62
CA PHE A 52 9.09 -3.10 -12.19
C PHE A 52 9.40 -1.90 -11.29
N TYR A 53 10.29 -1.01 -11.73
CA TYR A 53 10.55 0.26 -11.06
C TYR A 53 9.29 1.14 -10.96
N ASP A 54 8.45 1.19 -11.99
CA ASP A 54 7.23 1.99 -12.01
C ASP A 54 6.14 1.40 -11.12
N LYS A 55 6.18 0.11 -10.86
CA LYS A 55 5.30 -0.61 -9.94
C LYS A 55 5.64 -0.41 -8.46
N ILE A 56 6.75 0.23 -8.13
CA ILE A 56 7.11 0.54 -6.74
C ILE A 56 6.11 1.57 -6.20
N PRO A 57 5.45 1.30 -5.06
CA PRO A 57 4.46 2.21 -4.50
C PRO A 57 5.03 3.60 -4.23
N ASP A 58 4.24 4.63 -4.53
CA ASP A 58 4.64 6.04 -4.42
C ASP A 58 5.12 6.39 -3.00
N TYR A 59 4.47 5.87 -1.95
CA TYR A 59 4.88 6.10 -0.56
C TYR A 59 6.26 5.50 -0.21
N VAL A 60 6.70 4.49 -0.97
CA VAL A 60 8.06 3.92 -0.80
C VAL A 60 9.07 4.83 -1.47
N LYS A 61 8.80 5.30 -2.69
CA LYS A 61 9.65 6.25 -3.43
C LYS A 61 9.75 7.59 -2.70
N GLU A 62 8.65 8.06 -2.08
CA GLU A 62 8.60 9.34 -1.35
C GLU A 62 9.61 9.41 -0.19
N ARG A 63 9.82 8.31 0.51
CA ARG A 63 10.60 8.27 1.75
C ARG A 63 11.99 7.69 1.61
N ASN A 64 12.29 7.10 0.47
CA ASN A 64 13.53 6.36 0.25
C ASN A 64 14.14 6.71 -1.10
N LEU A 65 15.46 6.73 -1.15
CA LEU A 65 16.17 6.58 -2.40
C LEU A 65 16.12 5.10 -2.82
N ILE A 66 15.61 4.84 -3.99
CA ILE A 66 15.46 3.49 -4.53
C ILE A 66 16.67 3.18 -5.43
N ILE A 67 17.19 1.97 -5.31
CA ILE A 67 18.24 1.43 -6.20
C ILE A 67 17.76 0.05 -6.66
N MET A 68 17.45 -0.08 -7.93
CA MET A 68 17.08 -1.37 -8.52
C MET A 68 18.26 -2.35 -8.47
N ASN A 69 17.97 -3.61 -8.21
CA ASN A 69 18.97 -4.66 -8.20
C ASN A 69 19.35 -5.04 -9.65
N PRO A 70 20.59 -4.80 -10.06
CA PRO A 70 20.99 -5.05 -11.45
C PRO A 70 21.09 -6.54 -11.82
N ARG A 71 20.92 -7.45 -10.84
CA ARG A 71 21.01 -8.90 -11.10
C ARG A 71 19.67 -9.48 -11.57
N ASP A 72 18.55 -8.93 -11.12
CA ASP A 72 17.23 -9.46 -11.40
C ASP A 72 16.27 -8.44 -12.01
N GLY A 73 16.61 -7.15 -11.99
CA GLY A 73 15.75 -6.08 -12.51
C GLY A 73 14.37 -5.95 -11.85
N LYS A 74 14.10 -6.73 -10.81
CA LYS A 74 12.76 -6.87 -10.17
C LYS A 74 12.75 -6.43 -8.71
N THR A 75 13.82 -6.72 -8.01
CA THR A 75 13.97 -6.33 -6.60
C THR A 75 14.72 -5.02 -6.47
N TYR A 76 14.64 -4.38 -5.32
CA TYR A 76 15.27 -3.08 -5.10
C TYR A 76 15.75 -2.89 -3.68
N TYR A 77 16.76 -2.04 -3.53
CA TYR A 77 17.24 -1.56 -2.24
C TYR A 77 16.62 -0.21 -1.93
N LYS A 78 16.36 0.02 -0.64
CA LYS A 78 15.79 1.27 -0.10
C LYS A 78 16.80 1.91 0.83
N ILE A 79 17.15 3.15 0.58
CA ILE A 79 17.94 3.96 1.48
C ILE A 79 17.02 5.02 2.06
N PRO A 80 16.64 4.91 3.36
CA PRO A 80 15.77 5.90 3.99
C PRO A 80 16.40 7.29 3.94
N LEU A 81 15.64 8.26 3.46
CA LEU A 81 16.08 9.65 3.43
C LEU A 81 15.72 10.35 4.74
N PRO A 82 16.61 11.20 5.27
CA PRO A 82 16.29 12.03 6.43
C PRO A 82 15.06 12.91 6.15
N TYR A 83 14.26 13.13 7.16
CA TYR A 83 13.03 13.91 7.06
C TYR A 83 13.33 15.32 6.54
N GLY A 84 12.56 15.75 5.55
CA GLY A 84 12.73 17.03 4.83
C GLY A 84 13.71 16.97 3.65
N PHE A 85 14.69 16.06 3.63
CA PHE A 85 15.58 15.87 2.48
C PHE A 85 14.91 15.11 1.34
N ASN A 86 13.94 14.28 1.67
CA ASN A 86 13.14 13.53 0.72
C ASN A 86 12.46 14.43 -0.33
N ILE A 87 12.09 15.68 0.00
CA ILE A 87 11.47 16.61 -0.94
C ILE A 87 12.39 16.87 -2.13
N PHE A 88 13.67 17.17 -1.87
CA PHE A 88 14.63 17.45 -2.93
C PHE A 88 14.91 16.20 -3.77
N SER A 89 14.98 15.03 -3.13
CA SER A 89 15.08 13.76 -3.83
C SER A 89 13.87 13.51 -4.73
N ASN A 90 12.67 13.76 -4.22
CA ASN A 90 11.42 13.57 -4.96
C ASN A 90 11.32 14.49 -6.17
N ILE A 91 11.81 15.74 -6.08
CA ILE A 91 11.84 16.66 -7.23
C ILE A 91 12.65 16.03 -8.37
N GLY A 92 13.83 15.51 -8.07
CA GLY A 92 14.67 14.88 -9.08
C GLY A 92 14.04 13.61 -9.66
N THR A 93 13.52 12.74 -8.80
CA THR A 93 12.87 11.48 -9.20
C THR A 93 11.66 11.75 -10.10
N VAL A 94 10.77 12.68 -9.70
CA VAL A 94 9.59 13.04 -10.50
C VAL A 94 9.98 13.66 -11.83
N ALA A 95 10.96 14.56 -11.85
CA ALA A 95 11.43 15.16 -13.09
C ALA A 95 11.98 14.08 -14.07
N ALA A 96 12.70 13.10 -13.58
CA ALA A 96 13.19 11.99 -14.37
C ALA A 96 12.03 11.09 -14.84
N ASP A 97 11.11 10.70 -13.96
CA ASP A 97 9.99 9.82 -14.27
C ASP A 97 9.01 10.46 -15.28
N VAL A 98 8.75 11.76 -15.16
CA VAL A 98 7.95 12.51 -16.14
C VAL A 98 8.68 12.62 -17.49
N SER A 99 9.99 12.92 -17.49
CA SER A 99 10.75 13.10 -18.73
C SER A 99 10.84 11.83 -19.58
N ARG A 100 10.80 10.64 -18.98
CA ARG A 100 10.79 9.35 -19.68
C ARG A 100 9.38 8.79 -19.96
N GLY A 101 8.33 9.50 -19.52
CA GLY A 101 6.94 9.03 -19.70
C GLY A 101 6.49 7.95 -18.71
N GLY A 102 7.28 7.67 -17.65
CA GLY A 102 6.91 6.72 -16.60
C GLY A 102 5.90 7.27 -15.57
N MET A 103 5.70 8.58 -15.60
CA MET A 103 4.73 9.27 -14.74
C MET A 103 4.09 10.44 -15.49
N ASP A 104 2.77 10.61 -15.35
CA ASP A 104 2.08 11.78 -15.88
C ASP A 104 2.42 13.04 -15.08
N VAL A 105 2.43 14.20 -15.74
CA VAL A 105 2.75 15.51 -15.12
C VAL A 105 1.83 15.79 -13.93
N ASP A 106 0.52 15.56 -14.08
CA ASP A 106 -0.48 15.80 -13.03
C ASP A 106 -0.22 14.91 -11.81
N LYS A 107 0.10 13.64 -12.04
CA LYS A 107 0.49 12.71 -10.98
C LYS A 107 1.79 13.15 -10.30
N GLY A 108 2.76 13.64 -11.06
CA GLY A 108 4.03 14.18 -10.56
C GLY A 108 3.82 15.40 -9.65
N ILE A 109 2.99 16.35 -10.06
CA ILE A 109 2.63 17.54 -9.26
C ILE A 109 1.91 17.12 -7.98
N TYR A 110 0.97 16.19 -8.07
CA TYR A 110 0.27 15.65 -6.90
C TYR A 110 1.22 14.98 -5.92
N PHE A 111 2.13 14.16 -6.41
CA PHE A 111 3.15 13.47 -5.61
C PHE A 111 4.06 14.47 -4.87
N LEU A 112 4.56 15.50 -5.55
CA LEU A 112 5.38 16.55 -4.95
C LEU A 112 4.59 17.38 -3.93
N GLY A 113 3.34 17.72 -4.25
CA GLY A 113 2.44 18.43 -3.35
C GLY A 113 2.20 17.66 -2.05
N ASN A 114 1.90 16.38 -2.14
CA ASN A 114 1.72 15.51 -0.98
C ASN A 114 3.01 15.38 -0.15
N GLY A 115 4.16 15.19 -0.80
CA GLY A 115 5.45 15.13 -0.14
C GLY A 115 5.77 16.42 0.63
N LEU A 116 5.47 17.57 0.05
CA LEU A 116 5.66 18.88 0.67
C LEU A 116 4.71 19.08 1.86
N VAL A 117 3.45 18.75 1.71
CA VAL A 117 2.46 18.82 2.80
C VAL A 117 2.87 17.89 3.94
N ASN A 118 3.22 16.64 3.64
CA ASN A 118 3.63 15.66 4.65
C ASN A 118 4.90 16.09 5.40
N ALA A 119 5.83 16.78 4.73
CA ALA A 119 7.08 17.22 5.34
C ALA A 119 6.95 18.47 6.22
N PHE A 120 6.02 19.38 5.92
CA PHE A 120 5.90 20.64 6.65
C PHE A 120 4.61 20.78 7.46
N SER A 121 3.64 19.91 7.26
CA SER A 121 2.40 19.94 8.03
C SER A 121 2.56 19.17 9.35
N PRO A 122 2.23 19.79 10.49
CA PRO A 122 2.11 19.08 11.75
C PRO A 122 0.91 18.12 11.75
N ILE A 123 0.06 18.24 10.74
CA ILE A 123 -1.14 17.41 10.55
C ILE A 123 -0.83 16.39 9.46
N ASN A 124 -0.91 15.12 9.82
CA ASN A 124 -0.64 14.03 8.91
C ASN A 124 -1.91 13.74 8.09
N PHE A 125 -1.97 14.25 6.88
CA PHE A 125 -3.16 14.15 6.02
C PHE A 125 -3.38 12.77 5.42
N GLY A 126 -2.68 11.75 5.70
CA GLY A 126 -2.90 10.40 5.15
C GLY A 126 -3.02 10.36 3.61
N GLN A 127 -2.80 9.22 3.02
CA GLN A 127 -3.01 9.01 1.59
C GLN A 127 -4.44 8.50 1.37
N SER A 128 -5.44 9.38 1.40
CA SER A 128 -6.81 8.98 1.06
C SER A 128 -7.18 9.44 -0.35
N GLU A 129 -8.11 8.73 -0.98
CA GLU A 129 -8.54 8.97 -2.36
C GLU A 129 -9.17 10.35 -2.59
N SER A 130 -9.55 11.08 -1.52
CA SER A 130 -10.14 12.41 -1.63
C SER A 130 -9.53 13.42 -0.67
N LEU A 131 -9.28 14.64 -1.16
CA LEU A 131 -8.78 15.76 -0.36
C LEU A 131 -9.67 16.07 0.86
N GLY A 132 -11.00 15.96 0.71
CA GLY A 132 -11.94 16.20 1.80
C GLY A 132 -11.79 15.19 2.95
N ARG A 133 -11.58 13.91 2.64
CA ARG A 133 -11.30 12.87 3.65
C ARG A 133 -9.95 13.07 4.31
N SER A 134 -8.93 13.47 3.54
CA SER A 134 -7.60 13.75 4.08
C SER A 134 -7.64 14.90 5.09
N ILE A 135 -8.38 15.97 4.81
CA ILE A 135 -8.57 17.10 5.73
C ILE A 135 -9.35 16.66 6.98
N ALA A 136 -10.43 15.89 6.81
CA ALA A 136 -11.20 15.36 7.93
C ALA A 136 -10.34 14.47 8.84
N LYS A 137 -9.54 13.58 8.27
CA LYS A 137 -8.58 12.72 9.01
C LYS A 137 -7.49 13.54 9.70
N GLY A 138 -7.06 14.65 9.10
CA GLY A 138 -6.05 15.54 9.67
C GLY A 138 -6.48 16.24 10.96
N GLY A 139 -7.79 16.53 11.11
CA GLY A 139 -8.36 17.16 12.31
C GLY A 139 -8.57 16.21 13.51
N ILE A 140 -8.39 14.90 13.33
CA ILE A 140 -8.63 13.91 14.39
C ILE A 140 -7.39 13.76 15.29
N PRO A 141 -7.54 13.85 16.63
CA PRO A 141 -6.44 13.59 17.54
C PRO A 141 -5.81 12.21 17.31
N THR A 142 -4.47 12.14 17.36
CA THR A 142 -3.71 10.92 17.05
C THR A 142 -4.19 9.69 17.84
N VAL A 143 -4.59 9.88 19.10
CA VAL A 143 -5.11 8.77 19.94
C VAL A 143 -6.45 8.23 19.45
N ALA A 144 -7.31 9.09 18.91
CA ALA A 144 -8.62 8.72 18.41
C ALA A 144 -8.59 8.25 16.94
N LYS A 145 -7.52 8.59 16.23
CA LYS A 145 -7.38 8.30 14.80
C LYS A 145 -7.64 6.83 14.41
N PRO A 146 -7.06 5.82 15.08
CA PRO A 146 -7.29 4.42 14.69
C PRO A 146 -8.75 3.98 14.85
N LEU A 147 -9.50 4.58 15.78
CA LEU A 147 -10.91 4.31 15.95
C LEU A 147 -11.75 4.92 14.80
N PHE A 148 -11.44 6.16 14.41
CA PHE A 148 -12.08 6.79 13.26
C PHE A 148 -11.71 6.12 11.94
N ASP A 149 -10.47 5.72 11.77
CA ASP A 149 -10.01 4.98 10.58
C ASP A 149 -10.73 3.63 10.48
N ALA A 150 -10.92 2.91 11.59
CA ALA A 150 -11.54 1.59 11.60
C ALA A 150 -13.08 1.62 11.46
N TRP A 151 -13.78 2.54 12.16
CA TRP A 151 -15.25 2.58 12.19
C TRP A 151 -15.85 3.76 11.45
N GLY A 152 -15.15 4.90 11.36
CA GLY A 152 -15.66 6.09 10.68
C GLY A 152 -15.45 6.06 9.18
N PHE A 153 -14.23 5.76 8.76
CA PHE A 153 -13.84 5.83 7.35
C PHE A 153 -13.67 4.46 6.69
N ASN A 154 -13.47 3.41 7.48
CA ASN A 154 -13.04 2.08 7.04
C ASN A 154 -11.81 2.11 6.12
N GLU A 155 -10.86 3.00 6.41
CA GLU A 155 -9.74 3.30 5.52
C GLU A 155 -8.46 3.44 6.32
N THR A 156 -7.43 2.70 5.92
CA THR A 156 -6.08 2.78 6.51
C THR A 156 -5.42 4.11 6.17
N TYR A 157 -4.27 4.39 6.79
CA TYR A 157 -3.41 5.53 6.43
C TYR A 157 -3.06 5.58 4.93
N PHE A 158 -2.94 4.43 4.29
CA PHE A 158 -2.55 4.29 2.87
C PHE A 158 -3.75 4.22 1.91
N GLY A 159 -4.96 4.53 2.36
CA GLY A 159 -6.16 4.55 1.52
C GLY A 159 -6.83 3.19 1.31
N GLY A 160 -6.21 2.08 1.77
CA GLY A 160 -6.83 0.76 1.66
C GLY A 160 -7.88 0.49 2.74
N PRO A 161 -8.87 -0.41 2.52
CA PRO A 161 -9.88 -0.72 3.52
C PRO A 161 -9.26 -1.38 4.76
N VAL A 162 -9.75 -1.00 5.95
CA VAL A 162 -9.38 -1.64 7.22
C VAL A 162 -10.02 -3.01 7.34
N ALA A 163 -11.31 -3.09 7.04
CA ALA A 163 -12.11 -4.31 7.13
C ALA A 163 -12.94 -4.50 5.86
N ALA A 164 -13.32 -5.75 5.57
CA ALA A 164 -14.23 -6.03 4.47
C ALA A 164 -15.58 -5.37 4.71
N GLU A 165 -16.11 -4.70 3.71
CA GLU A 165 -17.45 -4.12 3.77
C GLU A 165 -18.50 -5.14 3.38
N GLN A 166 -19.64 -5.07 4.06
CA GLN A 166 -20.80 -5.86 3.68
C GLN A 166 -21.39 -5.27 2.40
N LEU A 167 -21.73 -6.12 1.46
CA LEU A 167 -22.44 -5.69 0.27
C LEU A 167 -23.81 -5.14 0.65
N PRO A 168 -24.27 -4.06 0.01
CA PRO A 168 -25.59 -3.47 0.32
C PRO A 168 -26.76 -4.41 0.00
N PHE A 169 -26.50 -5.42 -0.83
CA PHE A 169 -27.47 -6.42 -1.26
C PHE A 169 -27.01 -7.83 -0.92
N GLY A 170 -27.93 -8.70 -0.53
CA GLY A 170 -27.67 -10.10 -0.20
C GLY A 170 -27.76 -10.40 1.28
N THR A 171 -27.48 -11.65 1.65
CA THR A 171 -27.50 -12.10 3.04
C THR A 171 -26.33 -11.50 3.80
N LYS A 172 -26.60 -10.71 4.81
CA LYS A 172 -25.57 -10.17 5.71
C LYS A 172 -24.89 -11.32 6.44
N ARG A 173 -23.56 -11.26 6.50
CA ARG A 173 -22.75 -12.19 7.28
C ARG A 173 -22.37 -11.55 8.60
N PRO A 174 -22.12 -12.34 9.67
CA PRO A 174 -21.55 -11.81 10.88
C PRO A 174 -20.21 -11.10 10.60
N GLU A 175 -20.01 -9.94 11.23
CA GLU A 175 -18.75 -9.17 11.10
C GLU A 175 -17.56 -9.97 11.57
N SER A 176 -17.71 -10.79 12.62
CA SER A 176 -16.68 -11.68 13.15
C SER A 176 -16.18 -12.72 12.14
N SER A 177 -17.03 -13.13 11.17
CA SER A 177 -16.66 -14.08 10.12
C SER A 177 -15.97 -13.43 8.92
N MET A 178 -15.93 -12.09 8.85
CA MET A 178 -15.43 -11.32 7.70
C MET A 178 -14.02 -10.80 7.97
N SER A 179 -13.05 -11.72 8.10
CA SER A 179 -11.65 -11.35 8.28
C SER A 179 -10.81 -11.73 7.07
N PHE A 180 -9.92 -10.81 6.65
CA PHE A 180 -8.92 -11.06 5.59
C PHE A 180 -7.49 -10.73 6.02
N ARG A 181 -7.32 -10.03 7.14
CA ARG A 181 -6.04 -9.44 7.55
C ARG A 181 -5.58 -9.89 8.93
N SER A 182 -6.50 -10.09 9.87
CA SER A 182 -6.17 -10.44 11.25
C SER A 182 -5.60 -11.86 11.37
N PRO A 183 -4.72 -12.11 12.36
CA PRO A 183 -4.24 -13.46 12.68
C PRO A 183 -5.39 -14.41 13.03
N GLU A 184 -5.22 -15.68 12.72
CA GLU A 184 -6.25 -16.72 12.96
C GLU A 184 -6.70 -16.78 14.44
N ALA A 185 -5.78 -16.59 15.38
CA ALA A 185 -6.12 -16.56 16.81
C ALA A 185 -7.07 -15.40 17.17
N VAL A 186 -6.90 -14.23 16.54
CA VAL A 186 -7.78 -13.07 16.75
C VAL A 186 -9.14 -13.32 16.14
N LYS A 187 -9.17 -13.87 14.93
CA LYS A 187 -10.40 -14.26 14.26
C LYS A 187 -11.21 -15.28 15.07
N SER A 188 -10.56 -16.38 15.48
CA SER A 188 -11.21 -17.42 16.31
C SER A 188 -11.74 -16.85 17.62
N PHE A 189 -11.04 -15.90 18.23
CA PHE A 189 -11.52 -15.25 19.44
C PHE A 189 -12.83 -14.46 19.20
N PHE A 190 -12.91 -13.68 18.14
CA PHE A 190 -14.12 -12.90 17.85
C PHE A 190 -15.28 -13.76 17.31
N GLU A 191 -15.00 -14.84 16.58
CA GLU A 191 -15.99 -15.86 16.22
C GLU A 191 -16.57 -16.54 17.47
N TRP A 192 -15.71 -16.92 18.42
CA TRP A 192 -16.13 -17.44 19.71
C TRP A 192 -16.97 -16.42 20.50
N LEU A 193 -16.56 -15.15 20.53
CA LEU A 193 -17.28 -14.09 21.23
C LEU A 193 -18.69 -13.87 20.63
N ASN A 194 -18.79 -13.87 19.30
CA ASN A 194 -20.06 -13.82 18.60
C ASN A 194 -20.96 -15.01 18.99
N ALA A 195 -20.42 -16.22 18.95
CA ALA A 195 -21.16 -17.43 19.34
C ALA A 195 -21.59 -17.40 20.81
N ALA A 196 -20.72 -16.98 21.73
CA ALA A 196 -21.01 -16.88 23.16
C ALA A 196 -22.12 -15.85 23.48
N THR A 197 -22.32 -14.86 22.59
CA THR A 197 -23.34 -13.82 22.73
C THR A 197 -24.62 -14.07 21.92
N GLY A 198 -24.84 -15.33 21.53
CA GLY A 198 -26.05 -15.75 20.83
C GLY A 198 -26.00 -15.70 19.32
N GLY A 199 -24.80 -15.51 18.75
CA GLY A 199 -24.56 -15.55 17.31
C GLY A 199 -24.19 -16.95 16.81
N SER A 200 -23.95 -17.04 15.53
CA SER A 200 -23.47 -18.25 14.83
C SER A 200 -22.66 -17.82 13.60
N ASP A 201 -22.16 -18.76 12.81
CA ASP A 201 -21.45 -18.49 11.55
C ASP A 201 -22.30 -17.72 10.51
N ARG A 202 -23.63 -17.64 10.73
CA ARG A 202 -24.57 -17.00 9.80
C ARG A 202 -25.43 -15.90 10.43
N VAL A 203 -25.43 -15.80 11.75
CA VAL A 203 -26.27 -14.86 12.51
C VAL A 203 -25.38 -14.09 13.46
N SER A 204 -25.51 -12.77 13.43
CA SER A 204 -24.79 -11.87 14.34
C SER A 204 -25.36 -11.98 15.75
N GLY A 205 -24.48 -12.20 16.74
CA GLY A 205 -24.80 -12.11 18.16
C GLY A 205 -24.79 -10.67 18.66
N SER A 206 -24.95 -10.49 19.98
CA SER A 206 -24.91 -9.16 20.60
C SER A 206 -23.53 -8.50 20.54
N MET A 207 -22.45 -9.28 20.47
CA MET A 207 -21.07 -8.83 20.32
C MET A 207 -20.45 -9.39 19.03
N ASP A 208 -20.96 -8.91 17.90
CA ASP A 208 -20.42 -9.24 16.58
C ASP A 208 -19.48 -8.13 16.12
N ILE A 209 -18.18 -8.36 16.30
CA ILE A 209 -17.13 -7.36 16.03
C ILE A 209 -16.21 -7.91 14.95
N ASN A 210 -15.88 -7.06 13.97
CA ASN A 210 -14.95 -7.41 12.92
C ASN A 210 -13.50 -7.53 13.47
N PRO A 211 -12.87 -8.71 13.33
CA PRO A 211 -11.51 -8.94 13.82
C PRO A 211 -10.46 -7.99 13.22
N ASP A 212 -10.62 -7.61 11.95
CA ASP A 212 -9.66 -6.76 11.25
C ASP A 212 -9.65 -5.34 11.80
N ARG A 213 -10.82 -4.80 12.20
CA ARG A 213 -10.93 -3.48 12.84
C ARG A 213 -10.22 -3.46 14.19
N MET A 214 -10.45 -4.48 15.01
CA MET A 214 -9.81 -4.59 16.32
C MET A 214 -8.30 -4.82 16.18
N TRP A 215 -7.90 -5.64 15.24
CA TRP A 215 -6.48 -5.89 14.96
C TRP A 215 -5.76 -4.62 14.48
N TYR A 216 -6.39 -3.83 13.62
CA TYR A 216 -5.86 -2.54 13.16
C TYR A 216 -5.62 -1.56 14.32
N VAL A 217 -6.59 -1.42 15.21
CA VAL A 217 -6.47 -0.58 16.40
C VAL A 217 -5.35 -1.07 17.31
N PHE A 218 -5.27 -2.38 17.55
CA PHE A 218 -4.18 -2.99 18.32
C PHE A 218 -2.83 -2.74 17.68
N GLU A 219 -2.67 -2.98 16.38
CA GLU A 219 -1.43 -2.71 15.65
C GLU A 219 -1.02 -1.23 15.73
N TYR A 220 -1.98 -0.31 15.72
CA TYR A 220 -1.71 1.11 15.84
C TYR A 220 -1.12 1.47 17.21
N PHE A 221 -1.72 0.99 18.30
CA PHE A 221 -1.26 1.30 19.65
C PHE A 221 0.01 0.55 20.05
N VAL A 222 0.16 -0.68 19.61
CA VAL A 222 1.38 -1.46 19.84
C VAL A 222 2.51 -1.01 18.91
N GLY A 223 2.18 -0.37 17.79
CA GLY A 223 3.11 0.25 16.86
C GLY A 223 4.15 -0.69 16.29
N GLY A 224 5.34 -0.14 16.03
CA GLY A 224 6.48 -0.90 15.47
C GLY A 224 6.95 -2.05 16.35
N ALA A 225 6.79 -1.96 17.67
CA ALA A 225 7.19 -3.01 18.61
C ALA A 225 6.37 -4.30 18.41
N GLY A 226 5.06 -4.21 18.22
CA GLY A 226 4.22 -5.39 17.96
C GLY A 226 4.55 -6.06 16.63
N ASN A 227 4.76 -5.27 15.59
CA ASN A 227 5.22 -5.76 14.30
C ASN A 227 6.62 -6.39 14.38
N PHE A 228 7.51 -5.85 15.20
CA PHE A 228 8.83 -6.44 15.45
C PHE A 228 8.72 -7.79 16.14
N VAL A 229 7.94 -7.90 17.21
CA VAL A 229 7.72 -9.15 17.96
C VAL A 229 7.08 -10.23 17.08
N THR A 230 6.03 -9.89 16.34
CA THR A 230 5.34 -10.85 15.47
C THR A 230 6.24 -11.36 14.34
N ARG A 231 7.10 -10.50 13.76
CA ARG A 231 8.06 -10.87 12.72
C ARG A 231 9.22 -11.68 13.28
N THR A 232 9.77 -11.28 14.41
CA THR A 232 10.80 -12.05 15.09
C THR A 232 10.29 -13.42 15.43
N GLY A 233 9.04 -13.54 15.93
CA GLY A 233 8.37 -14.81 16.16
C GLY A 233 8.24 -15.67 14.89
N LYS A 234 7.82 -15.07 13.77
CA LYS A 234 7.77 -15.76 12.47
C LYS A 234 9.15 -16.20 11.99
N THR A 235 10.16 -15.34 12.10
CA THR A 235 11.55 -15.67 11.73
C THR A 235 12.08 -16.83 12.56
N ILE A 236 11.86 -16.82 13.89
CA ILE A 236 12.26 -17.92 14.77
C ILE A 236 11.50 -19.20 14.42
N ALA A 237 10.19 -19.13 14.15
CA ALA A 237 9.38 -20.26 13.74
C ALA A 237 9.85 -20.83 12.38
N SER A 238 10.19 -19.95 11.43
CA SER A 238 10.71 -20.36 10.12
C SER A 238 12.09 -20.99 10.23
N VAL A 239 12.98 -20.44 11.08
CA VAL A 239 14.29 -21.07 11.36
C VAL A 239 14.12 -22.43 12.02
N LYS A 240 13.25 -22.55 13.03
CA LYS A 240 12.93 -23.85 13.65
C LYS A 240 12.30 -24.82 12.65
N GLY A 241 11.42 -24.33 11.76
CA GLY A 241 10.82 -25.10 10.67
C GLY A 241 11.87 -25.61 9.68
N LYS A 242 12.86 -24.80 9.32
CA LYS A 242 13.96 -25.18 8.42
C LYS A 242 14.85 -26.30 8.99
N PHE A 243 14.99 -26.36 10.31
CA PHE A 243 15.68 -27.47 10.97
C PHE A 243 14.84 -28.76 11.04
N LYS A 244 13.53 -28.64 10.80
CA LYS A 244 12.58 -29.76 10.87
C LYS A 244 12.05 -30.22 9.51
N ASP A 245 11.96 -29.30 8.53
CA ASP A 245 11.47 -29.56 7.18
C ASP A 245 12.24 -28.69 6.16
N SER A 246 12.70 -29.32 5.07
CA SER A 246 13.49 -28.67 4.00
C SER A 246 12.71 -27.68 3.11
N ASP A 247 11.41 -27.51 3.31
CA ASP A 247 10.52 -26.74 2.41
C ASP A 247 10.19 -25.31 2.88
N TYR A 248 10.84 -24.80 3.93
CA TYR A 248 10.60 -23.44 4.43
C TYR A 248 11.62 -22.46 3.85
N ASP A 249 11.23 -21.74 2.81
CA ASP A 249 12.00 -20.58 2.31
C ASP A 249 11.77 -19.37 3.22
N ILE A 250 12.86 -18.87 3.83
CA ILE A 250 12.86 -17.60 4.55
C ILE A 250 12.97 -16.49 3.51
N ALA A 251 11.88 -15.77 3.28
CA ALA A 251 11.95 -14.56 2.48
C ALA A 251 12.77 -13.49 3.21
N VAL A 252 13.58 -12.72 2.47
CA VAL A 252 14.39 -11.61 3.03
C VAL A 252 13.50 -10.61 3.77
N ASN A 253 12.25 -10.46 3.33
CA ASN A 253 11.24 -9.60 3.94
C ASN A 253 10.78 -10.06 5.33
N ASP A 254 11.00 -11.31 5.71
CA ASP A 254 10.64 -11.84 7.03
C ASP A 254 11.74 -11.57 8.07
N ILE A 255 12.95 -11.19 7.63
CA ILE A 255 14.05 -10.86 8.53
C ILE A 255 13.85 -9.42 9.05
N PRO A 256 13.81 -9.22 10.38
CA PRO A 256 13.78 -7.89 10.98
C PRO A 256 14.99 -7.07 10.49
N PHE A 257 14.78 -5.78 10.20
CA PHE A 257 15.75 -4.85 9.62
C PHE A 257 16.07 -5.04 8.13
N ALA A 258 16.18 -6.26 7.60
CA ALA A 258 16.44 -6.46 6.16
C ALA A 258 15.35 -5.81 5.29
N ARG A 259 14.10 -5.88 5.72
CA ARG A 259 12.97 -5.23 5.05
C ARG A 259 13.06 -3.69 5.01
N ILE A 260 13.78 -3.06 5.92
CA ILE A 260 13.95 -1.60 5.90
C ILE A 260 14.77 -1.21 4.65
N MET A 261 15.75 -2.03 4.31
CA MET A 261 16.70 -1.76 3.22
C MET A 261 16.40 -2.52 1.92
N TYR A 262 15.57 -3.56 1.97
CA TYR A 262 15.25 -4.40 0.82
C TYR A 262 13.77 -4.34 0.49
N GLY A 263 13.42 -4.34 -0.78
CA GLY A 263 12.06 -4.35 -1.27
C GLY A 263 11.90 -5.34 -2.42
N GLU A 264 10.77 -6.00 -2.43
CA GLU A 264 10.31 -6.83 -3.53
C GLU A 264 9.10 -6.17 -4.18
N GLN A 265 8.82 -6.54 -5.41
CA GLN A 265 7.63 -6.09 -6.11
C GLN A 265 6.38 -6.34 -5.28
N SER A 266 5.52 -5.35 -5.21
CA SER A 266 4.22 -5.51 -4.57
C SER A 266 3.30 -6.39 -5.41
N LYS A 267 2.95 -7.56 -4.90
CA LYS A 267 1.92 -8.43 -5.52
C LYS A 267 0.53 -7.78 -5.62
N TYR A 268 0.36 -6.63 -4.97
CA TYR A 268 -0.91 -5.91 -4.91
C TYR A 268 -1.04 -4.80 -5.95
N TYR A 269 0.03 -4.43 -6.66
CA TYR A 269 -0.02 -3.38 -7.68
C TYR A 269 -0.98 -3.75 -8.81
N ASP A 270 -0.78 -4.90 -9.41
CA ASP A 270 -1.61 -5.36 -10.53
C ASP A 270 -3.04 -5.64 -10.08
N HIS A 271 -3.21 -6.15 -8.85
CA HIS A 271 -4.53 -6.37 -8.27
C HIS A 271 -5.25 -5.04 -7.96
N GLY A 272 -4.54 -4.01 -7.51
CA GLY A 272 -5.09 -2.66 -7.31
C GLY A 272 -5.55 -2.08 -8.64
N LYS A 273 -4.67 -2.03 -9.62
CA LYS A 273 -4.95 -1.51 -10.97
C LYS A 273 -6.11 -2.25 -11.66
N TYR A 274 -6.17 -3.57 -11.50
CA TYR A 274 -7.31 -4.34 -12.00
C TYR A 274 -8.63 -3.93 -11.32
N ARG A 275 -8.64 -3.72 -10.00
CA ARG A 275 -9.83 -3.29 -9.28
C ARG A 275 -10.28 -1.88 -9.64
N ASP A 276 -9.34 -0.97 -9.84
CA ASP A 276 -9.64 0.40 -10.24
C ASP A 276 -10.30 0.40 -11.62
N ASN A 277 -9.71 -0.29 -12.58
CA ASN A 277 -10.27 -0.46 -13.92
C ASN A 277 -11.63 -1.19 -13.89
N GLU A 278 -11.77 -2.22 -13.06
CA GLU A 278 -13.04 -2.94 -12.85
C GLU A 278 -14.13 -1.99 -12.35
N THR A 279 -13.80 -1.16 -11.37
CA THR A 279 -14.75 -0.22 -10.76
C THR A 279 -15.15 0.86 -11.77
N GLU A 280 -14.20 1.42 -12.51
CA GLU A 280 -14.44 2.41 -13.55
C GLU A 280 -15.36 1.86 -14.66
N VAL A 281 -15.06 0.68 -15.18
CA VAL A 281 -15.88 0.06 -16.23
C VAL A 281 -17.28 -0.25 -15.72
N LYS A 282 -17.41 -0.72 -14.47
CA LYS A 282 -18.73 -0.96 -13.86
C LYS A 282 -19.52 0.32 -13.67
N GLN A 283 -18.89 1.41 -13.25
CA GLN A 283 -19.54 2.71 -13.14
C GLN A 283 -20.02 3.23 -14.49
N LEU A 284 -19.16 3.23 -15.49
CA LEU A 284 -19.51 3.63 -16.86
C LEU A 284 -20.63 2.77 -17.45
N PHE A 285 -20.63 1.47 -17.19
CA PHE A 285 -21.71 0.58 -17.63
C PHE A 285 -23.04 0.90 -16.96
N LEU A 286 -23.04 1.21 -15.64
CA LEU A 286 -24.25 1.59 -14.91
C LEU A 286 -24.78 2.95 -15.39
N GLU A 287 -23.89 3.92 -15.61
CA GLU A 287 -24.25 5.23 -16.14
C GLU A 287 -24.92 5.14 -17.50
N LEU A 288 -24.32 4.37 -18.43
CA LEU A 288 -24.90 4.13 -19.76
C LEU A 288 -26.25 3.41 -19.69
N LYS A 289 -26.43 2.50 -18.75
CA LYS A 289 -27.69 1.80 -18.52
C LYS A 289 -28.79 2.72 -17.98
N ASP A 290 -28.43 3.59 -17.05
CA ASP A 290 -29.38 4.52 -16.41
C ASP A 290 -29.79 5.66 -17.36
N THR A 291 -28.84 6.18 -18.12
CA THR A 291 -29.08 7.25 -19.10
C THR A 291 -29.74 6.72 -20.39
N ARG A 292 -29.78 5.41 -20.60
CA ARG A 292 -30.22 4.76 -21.86
C ARG A 292 -29.57 5.31 -23.11
N ASP A 293 -28.32 5.76 -22.99
CA ASP A 293 -27.57 6.33 -24.11
C ASP A 293 -26.97 5.24 -25.01
N PHE A 294 -27.83 4.54 -25.73
CA PHE A 294 -27.45 3.51 -26.70
C PHE A 294 -26.75 4.04 -27.95
N LYS A 295 -26.72 5.35 -28.15
CA LYS A 295 -26.05 6.00 -29.29
C LYS A 295 -24.62 6.41 -29.00
N ASN A 296 -24.18 6.24 -27.75
CA ASN A 296 -22.81 6.55 -27.37
C ASN A 296 -21.82 5.69 -28.16
N PRO A 297 -20.84 6.27 -28.87
CA PRO A 297 -19.88 5.51 -29.66
C PRO A 297 -19.03 4.52 -28.83
N ARG A 298 -18.92 4.77 -27.52
CA ARG A 298 -18.21 3.87 -26.59
C ARG A 298 -19.09 2.76 -26.02
N TYR A 299 -20.40 2.77 -26.29
CA TYR A 299 -21.37 1.84 -25.69
C TYR A 299 -20.97 0.37 -25.88
N ASN A 300 -20.68 -0.03 -27.13
CA ASN A 300 -20.30 -1.42 -27.44
C ASN A 300 -18.99 -1.81 -26.74
N GLY A 301 -17.99 -0.94 -26.73
CA GLY A 301 -16.71 -1.21 -26.07
C GLY A 301 -16.85 -1.38 -24.55
N ILE A 302 -17.69 -0.57 -23.91
CA ILE A 302 -17.93 -0.67 -22.46
C ILE A 302 -18.67 -1.96 -22.11
N ILE A 303 -19.65 -2.39 -22.93
CA ILE A 303 -20.33 -3.67 -22.74
C ILE A 303 -19.34 -4.83 -22.89
N GLU A 304 -18.51 -4.78 -23.91
CA GLU A 304 -17.51 -5.81 -24.18
C GLU A 304 -16.51 -5.94 -23.03
N LEU A 305 -15.97 -4.81 -22.54
CA LEU A 305 -15.11 -4.76 -21.36
C LEU A 305 -15.80 -5.30 -20.11
N ASN A 306 -17.05 -4.90 -19.84
CA ASN A 306 -17.79 -5.40 -18.70
C ASN A 306 -18.05 -6.92 -18.77
N ASN A 307 -18.28 -7.46 -19.96
CA ASN A 307 -18.43 -8.90 -20.17
C ASN A 307 -17.11 -9.64 -19.98
N LEU A 308 -16.00 -9.06 -20.44
CA LEU A 308 -14.65 -9.58 -20.25
C LEU A 308 -14.27 -9.61 -18.76
N ILE A 309 -14.57 -8.55 -18.02
CA ILE A 309 -14.37 -8.49 -16.56
C ILE A 309 -15.17 -9.60 -15.86
N LYS A 310 -16.44 -9.75 -16.17
CA LYS A 310 -17.28 -10.82 -15.59
C LYS A 310 -16.76 -12.23 -15.90
N HIS A 311 -16.24 -12.43 -17.12
CA HIS A 311 -15.62 -13.69 -17.49
C HIS A 311 -14.36 -13.96 -16.69
N SER A 312 -13.48 -12.97 -16.55
CA SER A 312 -12.25 -13.04 -15.76
C SER A 312 -12.52 -13.30 -14.28
N GLU A 313 -13.52 -12.63 -13.68
CA GLU A 313 -13.96 -12.90 -12.30
C GLU A 313 -14.40 -14.35 -12.11
N LYS A 314 -15.14 -14.90 -13.06
CA LYS A 314 -15.59 -16.30 -13.02
C LYS A 314 -14.40 -17.27 -13.07
N GLN A 315 -13.43 -17.00 -13.93
CA GLN A 315 -12.19 -17.81 -14.00
C GLN A 315 -11.37 -17.70 -12.71
N LEU A 316 -11.18 -16.49 -12.18
CA LEU A 316 -10.48 -16.26 -10.91
C LEU A 316 -11.15 -17.00 -9.75
N LYS A 317 -12.49 -17.03 -9.70
CA LYS A 317 -13.23 -17.79 -8.69
C LYS A 317 -12.91 -19.29 -8.77
N VAL A 318 -12.92 -19.85 -9.97
CA VAL A 318 -12.59 -21.28 -10.20
C VAL A 318 -11.14 -21.58 -9.78
N LEU A 319 -10.19 -20.70 -10.14
CA LEU A 319 -8.78 -20.86 -9.75
C LEU A 319 -8.58 -20.75 -8.22
N ARG A 320 -9.29 -19.84 -7.55
CA ARG A 320 -9.26 -19.74 -6.08
C ARG A 320 -9.80 -20.99 -5.41
N GLU A 321 -10.88 -21.56 -5.94
CA GLU A 321 -11.43 -22.83 -5.42
C GLU A 321 -10.46 -24.00 -5.63
N LYS A 322 -9.82 -24.10 -6.81
CA LYS A 322 -8.78 -25.11 -7.07
C LYS A 322 -7.60 -24.96 -6.13
N ARG A 323 -7.13 -23.73 -5.90
CA ARG A 323 -6.05 -23.44 -4.96
C ARG A 323 -6.41 -23.82 -3.52
N ARG A 324 -7.65 -23.53 -3.09
CA ARG A 324 -8.15 -23.93 -1.76
C ARG A 324 -8.14 -25.45 -1.61
N LYS A 325 -8.72 -26.16 -2.58
CA LYS A 325 -8.71 -27.63 -2.56
C LYS A 325 -7.30 -28.22 -2.55
N ALA A 326 -6.37 -27.66 -3.32
CA ALA A 326 -4.98 -28.11 -3.32
C ALA A 326 -4.30 -27.90 -1.97
N ARG A 327 -4.59 -26.77 -1.28
CA ARG A 327 -4.10 -26.51 0.07
C ARG A 327 -4.67 -27.48 1.08
N ASP A 328 -5.98 -27.74 1.02
CA ASP A 328 -6.66 -28.66 1.92
C ASP A 328 -6.09 -30.10 1.78
N ILE A 329 -5.77 -30.52 0.55
CA ILE A 329 -5.12 -31.81 0.26
C ILE A 329 -3.70 -31.83 0.85
N LYS A 330 -2.92 -30.74 0.68
CA LYS A 330 -1.57 -30.64 1.26
C LYS A 330 -1.61 -30.73 2.78
N ASP A 331 -2.56 -30.06 3.41
CA ASP A 331 -2.74 -30.10 4.87
C ASP A 331 -3.23 -31.48 5.34
N TRP A 332 -4.08 -32.16 4.56
CA TRP A 332 -4.52 -33.53 4.86
C TRP A 332 -3.34 -34.51 4.76
N VAL A 333 -2.53 -34.42 3.71
CA VAL A 333 -1.33 -35.28 3.55
C VAL A 333 -0.36 -35.08 4.72
N LYS A 334 -0.11 -33.83 5.14
CA LYS A 334 0.72 -33.56 6.32
C LYS A 334 0.21 -34.26 7.57
N ARG A 335 -1.10 -34.15 7.87
CA ARG A 335 -1.71 -34.78 9.05
C ARG A 335 -1.71 -36.33 8.99
N SER A 336 -1.62 -36.90 7.79
CA SER A 336 -1.58 -38.37 7.62
C SER A 336 -0.17 -38.95 7.77
N ILE A 337 0.87 -38.09 7.79
CA ILE A 337 2.27 -38.47 7.95
C ILE A 337 2.75 -38.24 9.39
N GLU A 338 2.08 -37.37 10.15
CA GLU A 338 2.26 -37.19 11.60
C GLU A 338 1.47 -38.26 12.37
#